data_22093341406b362b5b2ddf4c8a9d42d2
#
_entry.id   22093341406b362b5b2ddf4c8a9d42d2
#
_cell.length_a   1.000
_cell.length_b   1.000
_cell.length_c   1.000
_cell.angle_alpha   90.00
_cell.angle_beta   90.00
_cell.angle_gamma   90.00
#
_symmetry.space_group_name_H-M   'P 1'
#
loop_
_entity.id
_entity.type
_entity.pdbx_description
1 polymer ?
#
loop_
_entity_poly.entity_id
_entity_poly.type
_entity_poly.pdbx_seq_one_letter_code
_entity_poly.pdbx_strand_id
1 'polypeptide(L)'
;MRKTLRGALSLALLIGTVGATGVSAGAATAAQPAAEQAVTPLAADSADSADIKDRILAIPGMSLIEEKPVTGYRYFVLNYTQPIDHRHPSRGTFQQRITLLHKDTSRPTVFYTSGYNVSTSASRSEPTRIVDGNQVSLEYRFFTPSRPQPADWSKLDIWQAASDQHRVFTALKKIYDRKWLATGGSKGGMTATYFERYYPKDMDAVVAYVAPNDVVNDEDSAYDRFFRTVGTKECRDKLSAVQREALIRRAPLEEKYAAYAAENGYTFTTVGTLDKAYEAVVMDYVWAFWQYSKVADCAALPADATTATDQEIWDSVDGISGFSAYADQGLSTYTPYYYQAGTQLGSPDIEQPWLGTLSRYGYQPPRNFVPRSIPMTFQRGVMRDVDSWVTHHATRMMYVYGQNDPWGAERFGPGRGSRDSYVYTAPGANHGANVAGLVADESAEATATILRWAGVTPAAVAADPAKAAPLARYDTRLDHQDAQLNRQRTLHP
;
A
#
# COMPACT_ATOMS: atom_id res chain seq x y z
N MET A 1 -20.99 12.92 -39.82
CA MET A 1 -19.75 13.67 -40.09
C MET A 1 -19.62 14.80 -39.08
N ARG A 2 -18.77 14.67 -38.11
CA ARG A 2 -17.88 15.66 -37.49
C ARG A 2 -17.30 15.03 -36.23
N LYS A 3 -16.05 14.58 -36.35
CA LYS A 3 -15.17 14.17 -35.28
C LYS A 3 -14.70 15.43 -34.56
N THR A 4 -14.81 15.47 -33.25
CA THR A 4 -14.06 16.42 -32.42
C THR A 4 -13.16 15.64 -31.44
N LEU A 5 -11.88 15.65 -31.79
CA LEU A 5 -10.79 15.32 -30.84
C LEU A 5 -10.86 16.29 -29.66
N ARG A 6 -10.77 15.78 -28.45
CA ARG A 6 -10.36 16.56 -27.28
C ARG A 6 -8.96 16.14 -26.89
N GLY A 7 -8.06 17.14 -27.07
CA GLY A 7 -6.63 16.99 -26.93
C GLY A 7 -6.19 17.05 -25.48
N ALA A 8 -5.06 16.41 -25.26
CA ALA A 8 -4.26 16.48 -24.06
C ALA A 8 -3.74 17.90 -23.83
N LEU A 9 -3.89 18.43 -22.61
CA LEU A 9 -3.22 19.65 -22.17
C LEU A 9 -1.79 19.30 -21.77
N SER A 10 -0.85 19.64 -22.63
CA SER A 10 0.58 19.68 -22.32
C SER A 10 0.90 21.04 -21.70
N LEU A 11 1.43 21.04 -20.48
CA LEU A 11 1.95 22.23 -19.82
C LEU A 11 3.34 22.53 -20.36
N ALA A 12 3.46 23.63 -21.13
CA ALA A 12 4.73 24.10 -21.66
C ALA A 12 5.54 24.86 -20.61
N LEU A 13 6.80 24.50 -20.47
CA LEU A 13 7.80 25.23 -19.68
C LEU A 13 8.23 26.48 -20.47
N LEU A 14 8.10 27.64 -19.84
CA LEU A 14 8.70 28.89 -20.33
C LEU A 14 10.17 28.94 -19.85
N ILE A 15 11.08 28.93 -20.81
CA ILE A 15 12.49 29.24 -20.62
C ILE A 15 12.66 30.75 -20.87
N GLY A 16 13.04 31.46 -19.83
CA GLY A 16 13.44 32.85 -19.91
C GLY A 16 14.97 32.98 -20.05
N THR A 17 15.41 33.45 -21.20
CA THR A 17 16.79 33.86 -21.45
C THR A 17 16.97 35.35 -21.06
N VAL A 18 17.97 35.67 -20.26
CA VAL A 18 18.50 37.05 -20.18
C VAL A 18 20.02 37.00 -20.29
N GLY A 19 20.47 37.90 -21.14
CA GLY A 19 21.73 37.97 -21.82
C GLY A 19 22.96 38.39 -21.02
N ALA A 20 24.02 38.30 -21.76
CA ALA A 20 25.41 38.54 -21.41
C ALA A 20 25.75 40.04 -21.28
N THR A 21 26.74 40.32 -20.46
CA THR A 21 27.84 41.25 -20.79
C THR A 21 28.99 41.14 -19.80
N GLY A 22 30.22 41.22 -20.29
CA GLY A 22 31.34 41.84 -19.58
C GLY A 22 32.64 41.04 -19.49
N VAL A 23 33.48 41.24 -20.44
CA VAL A 23 34.89 40.78 -20.57
C VAL A 23 35.80 41.47 -19.54
N SER A 24 36.73 40.71 -18.93
CA SER A 24 38.10 41.22 -18.72
C SER A 24 39.10 40.08 -18.57
N ALA A 25 40.18 40.19 -19.33
CA ALA A 25 41.28 39.24 -19.43
C ALA A 25 42.26 39.40 -18.26
N GLY A 26 42.79 38.31 -17.75
CA GLY A 26 43.90 38.24 -16.83
C GLY A 26 44.74 37.01 -17.15
N ALA A 27 46.03 37.23 -17.36
CA ALA A 27 47.01 36.33 -17.94
C ALA A 27 47.27 35.05 -17.12
N ALA A 28 47.48 33.98 -17.86
CA ALA A 28 47.86 32.68 -17.38
C ALA A 28 49.35 32.56 -17.06
N THR A 29 49.68 31.94 -15.94
CA THR A 29 50.98 31.29 -15.72
C THR A 29 50.77 29.78 -15.72
N ALA A 30 51.45 29.12 -16.62
CA ALA A 30 51.41 27.67 -16.76
C ALA A 30 52.16 26.99 -15.61
N ALA A 31 51.51 26.05 -14.96
CA ALA A 31 52.12 25.04 -14.10
C ALA A 31 52.03 23.67 -14.80
N GLN A 32 53.17 22.97 -14.86
CA GLN A 32 53.32 21.65 -15.45
C GLN A 32 52.50 20.59 -14.69
N PRO A 33 52.04 19.56 -15.36
CA PRO A 33 51.25 18.48 -14.70
C PRO A 33 52.18 17.54 -13.91
N ALA A 34 51.81 17.31 -12.65
CA ALA A 34 52.37 16.27 -11.81
C ALA A 34 51.95 14.91 -12.33
N ALA A 35 52.88 13.96 -12.37
CA ALA A 35 52.66 12.61 -12.84
C ALA A 35 51.56 11.91 -12.05
N GLU A 36 50.58 11.43 -12.77
CA GLU A 36 49.48 10.55 -12.31
C GLU A 36 50.10 9.19 -11.95
N GLN A 37 50.20 8.89 -10.66
CA GLN A 37 50.53 7.55 -10.20
C GLN A 37 49.32 6.65 -10.48
N ALA A 38 49.48 5.70 -11.41
CA ALA A 38 48.54 4.65 -11.68
C ALA A 38 48.32 3.82 -10.40
N VAL A 39 47.15 3.99 -9.77
CA VAL A 39 46.72 3.10 -8.72
C VAL A 39 46.30 1.79 -9.39
N THR A 40 47.13 0.79 -9.24
CA THR A 40 46.83 -0.60 -9.63
C THR A 40 45.56 -1.02 -8.85
N PRO A 41 44.51 -1.53 -9.51
CA PRO A 41 43.37 -2.07 -8.77
C PRO A 41 43.89 -3.31 -8.02
N LEU A 42 43.72 -3.32 -6.69
CA LEU A 42 43.81 -4.57 -5.93
C LEU A 42 42.84 -5.56 -6.55
N ALA A 43 43.38 -6.68 -7.05
CA ALA A 43 42.59 -7.80 -7.45
C ALA A 43 41.77 -8.27 -6.23
N ALA A 44 40.45 -8.08 -6.27
CA ALA A 44 39.56 -8.68 -5.32
C ALA A 44 39.59 -10.21 -5.53
N ASP A 45 39.79 -10.94 -4.47
CA ASP A 45 39.84 -12.39 -4.43
C ASP A 45 38.60 -13.00 -5.12
N SER A 46 38.84 -13.74 -6.16
CA SER A 46 37.86 -14.44 -6.99
C SER A 46 37.44 -15.76 -6.33
N ALA A 47 36.46 -15.71 -5.45
CA ALA A 47 35.84 -16.93 -4.92
C ALA A 47 34.32 -16.93 -4.85
N ASP A 48 33.60 -15.86 -5.31
CA ASP A 48 32.12 -15.90 -5.44
C ASP A 48 31.63 -14.93 -6.53
N SER A 49 32.10 -15.09 -7.76
CA SER A 49 31.83 -14.17 -8.87
C SER A 49 30.69 -14.60 -9.80
N ALA A 50 29.79 -15.50 -9.38
CA ALA A 50 28.61 -15.78 -10.17
C ALA A 50 27.68 -14.52 -10.15
N ASP A 51 27.26 -14.10 -11.34
CA ASP A 51 26.33 -12.97 -11.48
C ASP A 51 25.11 -13.18 -10.60
N ILE A 52 24.67 -12.14 -9.93
CA ILE A 52 23.51 -12.19 -9.00
C ILE A 52 22.28 -12.78 -9.69
N LYS A 53 22.05 -12.51 -10.97
CA LYS A 53 20.98 -13.09 -11.76
C LYS A 53 21.09 -14.61 -11.84
N ASP A 54 22.28 -15.12 -12.10
CA ASP A 54 22.52 -16.56 -12.20
C ASP A 54 22.30 -17.25 -10.85
N ARG A 55 22.74 -16.63 -9.75
CA ARG A 55 22.45 -17.10 -8.38
C ARG A 55 20.96 -17.16 -8.07
N ILE A 56 20.20 -16.13 -8.47
CA ILE A 56 18.74 -16.08 -8.29
C ILE A 56 18.06 -17.16 -9.12
N LEU A 57 18.44 -17.32 -10.39
CA LEU A 57 17.82 -18.29 -11.30
C LEU A 57 18.23 -19.73 -10.99
N ALA A 58 19.30 -19.95 -10.24
CA ALA A 58 19.66 -21.26 -9.70
C ALA A 58 18.75 -21.74 -8.56
N ILE A 59 17.90 -20.86 -7.99
CA ILE A 59 16.91 -21.25 -6.98
C ILE A 59 15.85 -22.13 -7.64
N PRO A 60 15.61 -23.36 -7.16
CA PRO A 60 14.57 -24.24 -7.72
C PRO A 60 13.17 -23.58 -7.71
N GLY A 61 12.54 -23.52 -8.86
CA GLY A 61 11.22 -22.89 -9.06
C GLY A 61 11.26 -21.38 -9.32
N MET A 62 12.43 -20.76 -9.33
CA MET A 62 12.59 -19.37 -9.73
C MET A 62 12.76 -19.27 -11.26
N SER A 63 12.11 -18.29 -11.88
CA SER A 63 12.27 -17.97 -13.29
C SER A 63 12.18 -16.48 -13.55
N LEU A 64 12.92 -16.01 -14.57
CA LEU A 64 12.93 -14.61 -14.97
C LEU A 64 11.77 -14.32 -15.92
N ILE A 65 11.02 -13.23 -15.62
CA ILE A 65 10.09 -12.62 -16.56
C ILE A 65 10.81 -11.49 -17.31
N GLU A 66 11.45 -10.58 -16.57
CA GLU A 66 12.08 -9.40 -17.12
C GLU A 66 13.20 -8.88 -16.20
N GLU A 67 14.23 -8.30 -16.78
CA GLU A 67 15.22 -7.49 -16.05
C GLU A 67 15.21 -6.07 -16.61
N LYS A 68 15.16 -5.08 -15.74
CA LYS A 68 15.15 -3.64 -16.11
C LYS A 68 16.33 -2.93 -15.48
N PRO A 69 17.02 -2.06 -16.23
CA PRO A 69 18.04 -1.19 -15.65
C PRO A 69 17.37 -0.12 -14.78
N VAL A 70 17.90 0.06 -13.56
CA VAL A 70 17.47 1.10 -12.62
C VAL A 70 18.71 1.74 -12.04
N THR A 71 18.77 3.06 -11.99
CA THR A 71 19.95 3.77 -11.49
C THR A 71 20.27 3.34 -10.05
N GLY A 72 21.48 2.79 -9.86
CA GLY A 72 21.97 2.29 -8.57
C GLY A 72 21.42 0.94 -8.12
N TYR A 73 20.64 0.27 -8.97
CA TYR A 73 20.07 -1.07 -8.71
C TYR A 73 20.00 -1.90 -9.98
N ARG A 74 19.81 -3.21 -9.79
CA ARG A 74 19.25 -4.10 -10.83
C ARG A 74 17.84 -4.48 -10.41
N TYR A 75 16.90 -4.44 -11.33
CA TYR A 75 15.50 -4.75 -11.05
C TYR A 75 15.04 -5.96 -11.84
N PHE A 76 14.59 -6.99 -11.11
CA PHE A 76 14.11 -8.24 -11.67
C PHE A 76 12.62 -8.43 -11.41
N VAL A 77 11.88 -8.78 -12.46
CA VAL A 77 10.52 -9.31 -12.36
C VAL A 77 10.63 -10.81 -12.55
N LEU A 78 10.15 -11.57 -11.57
CA LEU A 78 10.37 -13.01 -11.46
C LEU A 78 9.05 -13.74 -11.20
N ASN A 79 9.02 -15.02 -11.55
CA ASN A 79 8.06 -15.98 -11.01
C ASN A 79 8.75 -16.92 -10.03
N TYR A 80 8.01 -17.30 -8.98
CA TYR A 80 8.41 -18.35 -8.06
C TYR A 80 7.32 -19.40 -7.93
N THR A 81 7.69 -20.68 -8.05
CA THR A 81 6.74 -21.81 -7.96
C THR A 81 6.32 -22.03 -6.52
N GLN A 82 5.05 -21.86 -6.23
CA GLN A 82 4.44 -22.04 -4.91
C GLN A 82 3.42 -23.19 -4.90
N PRO A 83 3.27 -23.92 -3.79
CA PRO A 83 2.16 -24.86 -3.61
C PRO A 83 0.82 -24.13 -3.60
N ILE A 84 -0.19 -24.70 -4.24
CA ILE A 84 -1.59 -24.23 -4.10
C ILE A 84 -2.02 -24.35 -2.63
N ASP A 85 -1.65 -25.45 -1.98
CA ASP A 85 -1.92 -25.71 -0.56
C ASP A 85 -0.63 -26.12 0.16
N HIS A 86 -0.14 -25.26 1.05
CA HIS A 86 1.07 -25.53 1.84
C HIS A 86 0.90 -26.68 2.84
N ARG A 87 -0.34 -27.02 3.22
CA ARG A 87 -0.62 -28.23 4.04
C ARG A 87 -0.51 -29.52 3.25
N HIS A 88 -0.69 -29.44 1.93
CA HIS A 88 -0.66 -30.57 1.01
C HIS A 88 0.08 -30.19 -0.29
N PRO A 89 1.41 -30.01 -0.28
CA PRO A 89 2.16 -29.47 -1.41
C PRO A 89 2.07 -30.29 -2.70
N SER A 90 1.76 -31.59 -2.58
CA SER A 90 1.58 -32.47 -3.73
C SER A 90 0.29 -32.23 -4.55
N ARG A 91 -0.64 -31.37 -4.07
CA ARG A 91 -1.92 -31.07 -4.75
C ARG A 91 -1.79 -30.09 -5.92
N GLY A 92 -0.59 -29.68 -6.25
CA GLY A 92 -0.32 -28.81 -7.39
C GLY A 92 0.37 -27.52 -6.97
N THR A 93 0.78 -26.77 -7.98
CA THR A 93 1.53 -25.52 -7.82
C THR A 93 0.95 -24.42 -8.68
N PHE A 94 1.32 -23.16 -8.37
CA PHE A 94 1.05 -21.99 -9.19
C PHE A 94 2.32 -21.14 -9.29
N GLN A 95 2.34 -20.23 -10.25
CA GLN A 95 3.42 -19.25 -10.37
C GLN A 95 3.02 -17.98 -9.61
N GLN A 96 3.83 -17.60 -8.62
CA GLN A 96 3.67 -16.36 -7.89
C GLN A 96 4.66 -15.33 -8.37
N ARG A 97 4.17 -14.16 -8.79
CA ARG A 97 5.02 -13.06 -9.22
C ARG A 97 5.68 -12.40 -8.02
N ILE A 98 6.99 -12.19 -8.14
CA ILE A 98 7.78 -11.39 -7.21
C ILE A 98 8.61 -10.38 -7.99
N THR A 99 9.00 -9.29 -7.34
CA THR A 99 10.01 -8.38 -7.88
C THR A 99 11.17 -8.25 -6.92
N LEU A 100 12.35 -8.03 -7.45
CA LEU A 100 13.56 -7.85 -6.67
C LEU A 100 14.31 -6.61 -7.15
N LEU A 101 14.39 -5.61 -6.28
CA LEU A 101 15.24 -4.44 -6.44
C LEU A 101 16.59 -4.77 -5.73
N HIS A 102 17.55 -5.25 -6.50
CA HIS A 102 18.86 -5.65 -6.01
C HIS A 102 19.80 -4.46 -5.98
N LYS A 103 20.38 -4.19 -4.81
CA LYS A 103 21.44 -3.20 -4.63
C LYS A 103 22.80 -3.89 -4.44
N ASP A 104 22.91 -4.68 -3.39
CA ASP A 104 24.14 -5.39 -3.01
C ASP A 104 23.82 -6.47 -1.97
N THR A 105 24.48 -7.65 -2.04
CA THR A 105 24.26 -8.73 -1.09
C THR A 105 24.78 -8.43 0.32
N SER A 106 25.67 -7.45 0.47
CA SER A 106 26.17 -6.98 1.77
C SER A 106 25.18 -6.04 2.48
N ARG A 107 24.10 -5.61 1.82
CA ARG A 107 23.07 -4.70 2.37
C ARG A 107 21.91 -5.48 2.96
N PRO A 108 21.17 -4.91 3.93
CA PRO A 108 19.92 -5.49 4.43
C PRO A 108 18.90 -5.66 3.31
N THR A 109 17.95 -6.56 3.51
CA THR A 109 16.84 -6.78 2.57
C THR A 109 15.52 -6.44 3.24
N VAL A 110 14.68 -5.69 2.54
CA VAL A 110 13.32 -5.39 2.95
C VAL A 110 12.35 -6.27 2.16
N PHE A 111 11.53 -7.04 2.88
CA PHE A 111 10.45 -7.82 2.29
C PHE A 111 9.19 -6.97 2.27
N TYR A 112 8.86 -6.42 1.11
CA TYR A 112 7.66 -5.62 0.92
C TYR A 112 6.48 -6.51 0.57
N THR A 113 5.44 -6.46 1.38
CA THR A 113 4.19 -7.18 1.15
C THR A 113 3.12 -6.17 0.74
N SER A 114 2.65 -6.24 -0.50
CA SER A 114 1.59 -5.32 -0.95
C SER A 114 0.23 -5.65 -0.33
N GLY A 115 0.01 -6.93 0.00
CA GLY A 115 -1.31 -7.44 0.32
C GLY A 115 -2.24 -7.61 -0.89
N TYR A 116 -1.81 -7.12 -2.04
CA TYR A 116 -2.54 -7.08 -3.34
C TYR A 116 -1.63 -7.55 -4.48
N ASN A 117 -1.89 -7.07 -5.70
CA ASN A 117 -0.98 -7.23 -6.82
C ASN A 117 0.30 -6.39 -6.65
N VAL A 118 1.36 -6.75 -7.36
CA VAL A 118 2.64 -6.05 -7.38
C VAL A 118 2.83 -5.34 -8.72
N SER A 119 3.23 -4.07 -8.66
CA SER A 119 3.66 -3.33 -9.85
C SER A 119 4.96 -3.93 -10.41
N THR A 120 5.04 -4.04 -11.74
CA THR A 120 6.27 -4.40 -12.44
C THR A 120 7.18 -3.19 -12.73
N SER A 121 6.79 -2.01 -12.26
CA SER A 121 7.67 -0.83 -12.23
C SER A 121 8.50 -0.83 -10.96
N ALA A 122 9.78 -0.50 -11.08
CA ALA A 122 10.65 -0.44 -9.91
C ALA A 122 10.17 0.62 -8.94
N SER A 123 10.07 0.23 -7.67
CA SER A 123 9.74 1.14 -6.56
C SER A 123 10.50 0.74 -5.31
N ARG A 124 10.66 1.70 -4.40
CA ARG A 124 11.39 1.52 -3.15
C ARG A 124 10.51 1.97 -1.99
N SER A 125 10.32 1.10 -1.01
CA SER A 125 9.60 1.43 0.22
C SER A 125 10.41 2.37 1.11
N GLU A 126 9.74 3.08 2.02
CA GLU A 126 10.43 3.95 2.96
C GLU A 126 11.47 3.20 3.82
N PRO A 127 11.21 2.00 4.39
CA PRO A 127 12.24 1.24 5.07
C PRO A 127 13.42 0.86 4.17
N THR A 128 13.18 0.52 2.89
CA THR A 128 14.27 0.24 1.94
C THR A 128 15.15 1.46 1.71
N ARG A 129 14.55 2.65 1.62
CA ARG A 129 15.27 3.93 1.52
C ARG A 129 16.02 4.23 2.81
N ILE A 130 15.40 4.04 3.97
CA ILE A 130 16.02 4.29 5.27
C ILE A 130 17.29 3.46 5.43
N VAL A 131 17.24 2.16 5.13
CA VAL A 131 18.39 1.26 5.30
C VAL A 131 19.32 1.21 4.10
N ASP A 132 18.97 1.86 2.99
CA ASP A 132 19.69 1.81 1.71
C ASP A 132 19.95 0.37 1.26
N GLY A 133 18.90 -0.46 1.27
CA GLY A 133 18.97 -1.90 1.12
C GLY A 133 18.40 -2.44 -0.19
N ASN A 134 18.33 -3.78 -0.26
CA ASN A 134 17.59 -4.49 -1.28
C ASN A 134 16.09 -4.51 -0.95
N GLN A 135 15.22 -4.76 -1.95
CA GLN A 135 13.80 -4.99 -1.70
C GLN A 135 13.29 -6.18 -2.51
N VAL A 136 12.63 -7.10 -1.82
CA VAL A 136 11.80 -8.17 -2.42
C VAL A 136 10.35 -7.77 -2.27
N SER A 137 9.58 -7.72 -3.37
CA SER A 137 8.14 -7.45 -3.31
C SER A 137 7.37 -8.67 -3.80
N LEU A 138 6.36 -9.09 -3.04
CA LEU A 138 5.57 -10.29 -3.32
C LEU A 138 4.16 -9.92 -3.72
N GLU A 139 3.70 -10.45 -4.86
CA GLU A 139 2.28 -10.43 -5.23
C GLU A 139 1.50 -11.39 -4.34
N TYR A 140 0.40 -10.90 -3.77
CA TYR A 140 -0.41 -11.70 -2.88
C TYR A 140 -1.14 -12.80 -3.66
N ARG A 141 -1.21 -14.03 -3.09
CA ARG A 141 -1.91 -15.14 -3.75
C ARG A 141 -3.35 -14.75 -4.09
N PHE A 142 -3.87 -15.27 -5.20
CA PHE A 142 -5.16 -14.98 -5.83
C PHE A 142 -5.29 -13.63 -6.52
N PHE A 143 -4.39 -12.67 -6.34
CA PHE A 143 -4.30 -11.53 -7.24
C PHE A 143 -3.67 -11.95 -8.57
N THR A 144 -4.15 -11.37 -9.67
CA THR A 144 -3.67 -11.75 -11.01
C THR A 144 -2.32 -11.07 -11.31
N PRO A 145 -1.34 -11.83 -11.82
CA PRO A 145 -1.41 -13.20 -12.35
C PRO A 145 -1.19 -14.33 -11.33
N SER A 146 -0.94 -14.07 -10.06
CA SER A 146 -0.58 -15.05 -9.03
C SER A 146 -1.80 -15.80 -8.46
N ARG A 147 -2.77 -16.14 -9.33
CA ARG A 147 -3.95 -16.90 -8.96
C ARG A 147 -3.82 -18.38 -9.36
N PRO A 148 -3.92 -19.33 -8.41
CA PRO A 148 -3.97 -20.75 -8.75
C PRO A 148 -5.11 -21.08 -9.73
N GLN A 149 -4.87 -22.02 -10.62
CA GLN A 149 -5.88 -22.52 -11.55
C GLN A 149 -5.93 -24.05 -11.48
N PRO A 150 -7.11 -24.63 -11.17
CA PRO A 150 -8.37 -23.97 -10.79
C PRO A 150 -8.25 -23.26 -9.44
N ALA A 151 -9.04 -22.19 -9.24
CA ALA A 151 -9.03 -21.38 -8.03
C ALA A 151 -9.84 -22.05 -6.91
N ASP A 152 -9.18 -22.74 -6.00
CA ASP A 152 -9.78 -23.15 -4.72
C ASP A 152 -9.70 -22.01 -3.71
N TRP A 153 -10.76 -21.22 -3.60
CA TRP A 153 -10.79 -20.04 -2.74
C TRP A 153 -10.59 -20.36 -1.25
N SER A 154 -10.82 -21.60 -0.81
CA SER A 154 -10.50 -22.02 0.56
C SER A 154 -9.00 -21.97 0.89
N LYS A 155 -8.14 -21.79 -0.11
CA LYS A 155 -6.70 -21.62 0.03
C LYS A 155 -6.26 -20.15 0.05
N LEU A 156 -7.19 -19.24 -0.01
CA LEU A 156 -6.95 -17.82 0.24
C LEU A 156 -7.19 -17.52 1.72
N ASP A 157 -6.25 -17.91 2.56
CA ASP A 157 -6.21 -17.59 3.99
C ASP A 157 -4.87 -16.95 4.38
N ILE A 158 -4.83 -16.27 5.54
CA ILE A 158 -3.64 -15.53 5.99
C ILE A 158 -2.46 -16.45 6.29
N TRP A 159 -2.70 -17.71 6.71
CA TRP A 159 -1.63 -18.67 6.95
C TRP A 159 -0.99 -19.17 5.64
N GLN A 160 -1.79 -19.45 4.62
CA GLN A 160 -1.29 -19.82 3.29
C GLN A 160 -0.44 -18.68 2.69
N ALA A 161 -0.90 -17.43 2.83
CA ALA A 161 -0.15 -16.27 2.35
C ALA A 161 1.16 -16.06 3.13
N ALA A 162 1.16 -16.23 4.46
CA ALA A 162 2.38 -16.20 5.26
C ALA A 162 3.35 -17.32 4.88
N SER A 163 2.82 -18.49 4.50
CA SER A 163 3.63 -19.62 4.04
C SER A 163 4.28 -19.38 2.66
N ASP A 164 3.60 -18.62 1.78
CA ASP A 164 4.22 -18.14 0.54
C ASP A 164 5.43 -17.25 0.84
N GLN A 165 5.28 -16.30 1.76
CA GLN A 165 6.35 -15.37 2.16
C GLN A 165 7.53 -16.12 2.79
N HIS A 166 7.25 -17.07 3.69
CA HIS A 166 8.26 -17.93 4.30
C HIS A 166 9.10 -18.67 3.26
N ARG A 167 8.48 -19.23 2.23
CA ARG A 167 9.21 -19.95 1.17
C ARG A 167 10.08 -19.02 0.32
N VAL A 168 9.60 -17.83 -0.04
CA VAL A 168 10.36 -16.81 -0.76
C VAL A 168 11.54 -16.35 0.10
N PHE A 169 11.31 -16.04 1.37
CA PHE A 169 12.36 -15.68 2.33
C PHE A 169 13.43 -16.77 2.41
N THR A 170 13.01 -18.02 2.69
CA THR A 170 13.94 -19.15 2.85
C THR A 170 14.79 -19.38 1.60
N ALA A 171 14.22 -19.19 0.41
CA ALA A 171 14.92 -19.33 -0.86
C ALA A 171 15.96 -18.23 -1.06
N LEU A 172 15.58 -16.97 -0.83
CA LEU A 172 16.44 -15.81 -1.06
C LEU A 172 17.44 -15.54 0.08
N LYS A 173 17.15 -15.99 1.30
CA LYS A 173 18.05 -15.84 2.47
C LYS A 173 19.43 -16.47 2.24
N LYS A 174 19.53 -17.47 1.38
CA LYS A 174 20.79 -18.10 0.99
C LYS A 174 21.69 -17.19 0.15
N ILE A 175 21.11 -16.16 -0.48
CA ILE A 175 21.82 -15.16 -1.29
C ILE A 175 22.01 -13.87 -0.49
N TYR A 176 20.98 -13.46 0.25
CA TYR A 176 20.91 -12.23 1.04
C TYR A 176 20.96 -12.59 2.52
N ASP A 177 22.15 -12.85 3.05
CA ASP A 177 22.39 -13.37 4.41
C ASP A 177 22.25 -12.30 5.51
N ARG A 178 22.22 -11.02 5.15
CA ARG A 178 22.10 -9.90 6.10
C ARG A 178 20.69 -9.82 6.73
N LYS A 179 20.46 -8.79 7.53
CA LYS A 179 19.17 -8.57 8.21
C LYS A 179 18.01 -8.40 7.22
N TRP A 180 16.86 -8.92 7.60
CA TRP A 180 15.62 -8.83 6.84
C TRP A 180 14.54 -8.12 7.65
N LEU A 181 13.90 -7.13 7.04
CA LEU A 181 12.75 -6.44 7.63
C LEU A 181 11.53 -6.69 6.74
N ALA A 182 10.35 -6.95 7.34
CA ALA A 182 9.11 -6.95 6.59
C ALA A 182 8.45 -5.56 6.65
N THR A 183 7.77 -5.17 5.57
CA THR A 183 7.02 -3.92 5.51
C THR A 183 5.85 -4.02 4.55
N GLY A 184 4.86 -3.16 4.74
CA GLY A 184 3.72 -2.97 3.86
C GLY A 184 2.76 -1.92 4.43
N GLY A 185 1.90 -1.38 3.57
CA GLY A 185 0.84 -0.45 3.96
C GLY A 185 -0.55 -1.08 3.86
N SER A 186 -1.50 -0.64 4.69
CA SER A 186 -2.88 -1.13 4.67
C SER A 186 -2.94 -2.65 4.81
N LYS A 187 -3.64 -3.37 3.93
CA LYS A 187 -3.60 -4.84 3.88
C LYS A 187 -2.18 -5.39 3.79
N GLY A 188 -1.22 -4.67 3.20
CA GLY A 188 0.19 -5.05 3.20
C GLY A 188 0.81 -5.01 4.60
N GLY A 189 0.46 -4.01 5.41
CA GLY A 189 0.85 -3.93 6.83
C GLY A 189 0.25 -5.05 7.67
N MET A 190 -1.04 -5.36 7.45
CA MET A 190 -1.69 -6.54 8.02
C MET A 190 -0.93 -7.81 7.62
N THR A 191 -0.60 -7.97 6.33
CA THR A 191 0.11 -9.15 5.79
C THR A 191 1.50 -9.31 6.41
N ALA A 192 2.26 -8.22 6.61
CA ALA A 192 3.54 -8.25 7.30
C ALA A 192 3.38 -8.71 8.77
N THR A 193 2.31 -8.26 9.45
CA THR A 193 1.98 -8.68 10.81
C THR A 193 1.61 -10.17 10.87
N TYR A 194 0.80 -10.66 9.91
CA TYR A 194 0.43 -12.08 9.86
C TYR A 194 1.63 -12.98 9.55
N PHE A 195 2.53 -12.51 8.70
CA PHE A 195 3.75 -13.23 8.39
C PHE A 195 4.58 -13.43 9.66
N GLU A 196 4.81 -12.37 10.43
CA GLU A 196 5.54 -12.45 11.69
C GLU A 196 4.82 -13.33 12.72
N ARG A 197 3.46 -13.27 12.81
CA ARG A 197 2.67 -14.13 13.69
C ARG A 197 2.92 -15.61 13.43
N TYR A 198 3.00 -16.04 12.17
CA TYR A 198 3.15 -17.44 11.79
C TYR A 198 4.61 -17.89 11.66
N TYR A 199 5.52 -16.98 11.34
CA TYR A 199 6.94 -17.24 11.12
C TYR A 199 7.84 -16.23 11.86
N PRO A 200 7.78 -16.18 13.22
CA PRO A 200 8.40 -15.11 14.01
C PRO A 200 9.94 -15.19 14.10
N LYS A 201 10.57 -16.05 13.33
CA LYS A 201 12.03 -16.20 13.23
C LYS A 201 12.58 -15.79 11.87
N ASP A 202 11.70 -15.45 10.93
CA ASP A 202 12.12 -15.15 9.56
C ASP A 202 12.61 -13.71 9.43
N MET A 203 11.85 -12.78 9.98
CA MET A 203 12.21 -11.36 9.91
C MET A 203 12.92 -10.89 11.18
N ASP A 204 13.85 -9.97 11.01
CA ASP A 204 14.51 -9.32 12.15
C ASP A 204 13.65 -8.21 12.76
N ALA A 205 12.74 -7.62 11.97
CA ALA A 205 11.77 -6.63 12.42
C ALA A 205 10.65 -6.44 11.39
N VAL A 206 9.55 -5.80 11.83
CA VAL A 206 8.42 -5.40 10.98
C VAL A 206 8.17 -3.90 11.11
N VAL A 207 7.94 -3.22 9.97
CA VAL A 207 7.47 -1.83 9.91
C VAL A 207 6.17 -1.82 9.12
N ALA A 208 5.04 -1.74 9.80
CA ALA A 208 3.71 -1.79 9.22
C ALA A 208 3.06 -0.38 9.22
N TYR A 209 2.55 0.01 8.07
CA TYR A 209 1.90 1.31 7.89
C TYR A 209 0.40 1.14 7.77
N VAL A 210 -0.37 1.99 8.44
CA VAL A 210 -1.83 2.12 8.34
C VAL A 210 -2.56 0.77 8.29
N ALA A 211 -2.09 -0.18 9.10
CA ALA A 211 -2.57 -1.56 9.13
C ALA A 211 -3.83 -1.67 9.99
N PRO A 212 -5.02 -1.97 9.44
CA PRO A 212 -6.23 -2.19 10.22
C PRO A 212 -6.15 -3.45 11.09
N ASN A 213 -6.91 -3.46 12.19
CA ASN A 213 -7.02 -4.60 13.09
C ASN A 213 -8.45 -4.76 13.63
N ASP A 214 -9.38 -5.14 12.77
CA ASP A 214 -10.76 -5.44 13.14
C ASP A 214 -10.80 -6.78 13.92
N VAL A 215 -10.66 -6.69 15.24
CA VAL A 215 -10.58 -7.86 16.14
C VAL A 215 -11.94 -8.50 16.34
N VAL A 216 -13.00 -7.70 16.37
CA VAL A 216 -14.39 -8.13 16.60
C VAL A 216 -15.30 -7.49 15.56
N ASN A 217 -15.40 -8.11 14.41
CA ASN A 217 -16.13 -7.62 13.24
C ASN A 217 -17.56 -7.07 13.47
N ASP A 218 -18.18 -7.39 14.57
CA ASP A 218 -19.53 -6.91 14.92
C ASP A 218 -19.47 -5.76 15.96
N GLU A 219 -18.30 -5.15 16.21
CA GLU A 219 -18.09 -4.09 17.20
C GLU A 219 -17.38 -2.89 16.54
N ASP A 220 -18.14 -1.95 16.05
CA ASP A 220 -17.69 -0.83 15.22
C ASP A 220 -17.64 0.53 15.94
N SER A 221 -17.85 0.55 17.28
CA SER A 221 -17.96 1.79 18.03
C SER A 221 -16.70 2.68 17.98
N ALA A 222 -15.53 2.11 17.69
CA ALA A 222 -14.30 2.87 17.51
C ALA A 222 -14.35 3.67 16.19
N TYR A 223 -14.85 3.07 15.12
CA TYR A 223 -15.06 3.75 13.84
C TYR A 223 -16.12 4.85 13.96
N ASP A 224 -17.24 4.58 14.66
CA ASP A 224 -18.28 5.59 14.90
C ASP A 224 -17.75 6.80 15.67
N ARG A 225 -16.92 6.56 16.69
CA ARG A 225 -16.25 7.66 17.43
C ARG A 225 -15.33 8.44 16.51
N PHE A 226 -14.57 7.77 15.66
CA PHE A 226 -13.68 8.39 14.68
C PHE A 226 -14.47 9.35 13.77
N PHE A 227 -15.51 8.87 13.08
CA PHE A 227 -16.30 9.70 12.15
C PHE A 227 -17.05 10.85 12.83
N ARG A 228 -17.37 10.74 14.10
CA ARG A 228 -17.92 11.86 14.88
C ARG A 228 -16.90 12.96 15.19
N THR A 229 -15.61 12.68 15.15
CA THR A 229 -14.57 13.59 15.65
C THR A 229 -13.48 13.96 14.65
N VAL A 230 -13.29 13.20 13.59
CA VAL A 230 -12.19 13.40 12.61
C VAL A 230 -12.25 14.79 11.96
N GLY A 231 -11.08 15.42 11.78
CA GLY A 231 -10.95 16.71 11.10
C GLY A 231 -11.76 17.84 11.76
N THR A 232 -12.31 18.74 10.95
CA THR A 232 -13.15 19.84 11.43
C THR A 232 -14.63 19.50 11.31
N LYS A 233 -15.46 20.09 12.20
CA LYS A 233 -16.92 19.94 12.12
C LYS A 233 -17.47 20.42 10.77
N GLU A 234 -16.96 21.55 10.26
CA GLU A 234 -17.37 22.08 8.96
C GLU A 234 -17.13 21.08 7.83
N CYS A 235 -15.97 20.41 7.81
CA CYS A 235 -15.67 19.42 6.81
C CYS A 235 -16.61 18.21 6.90
N ARG A 236 -16.84 17.69 8.11
CA ARG A 236 -17.80 16.59 8.31
C ARG A 236 -19.20 16.94 7.86
N ASP A 237 -19.67 18.15 8.19
CA ASP A 237 -21.01 18.63 7.80
C ASP A 237 -21.14 18.71 6.26
N LYS A 238 -20.13 19.24 5.56
CA LYS A 238 -20.12 19.30 4.08
C LYS A 238 -20.17 17.91 3.46
N LEU A 239 -19.34 16.98 3.93
CA LEU A 239 -19.32 15.60 3.45
C LEU A 239 -20.68 14.92 3.66
N SER A 240 -21.24 15.04 4.85
CA SER A 240 -22.56 14.48 5.17
C SER A 240 -23.66 15.09 4.30
N ALA A 241 -23.59 16.40 4.01
CA ALA A 241 -24.56 17.09 3.16
C ALA A 241 -24.49 16.61 1.70
N VAL A 242 -23.29 16.48 1.12
CA VAL A 242 -23.11 15.94 -0.25
C VAL A 242 -23.63 14.51 -0.35
N GLN A 243 -23.25 13.64 0.60
CA GLN A 243 -23.72 12.27 0.64
C GLN A 243 -25.24 12.16 0.74
N ARG A 244 -25.85 13.01 1.59
CA ARG A 244 -27.29 13.09 1.75
C ARG A 244 -27.98 13.55 0.46
N GLU A 245 -27.48 14.62 -0.19
CA GLU A 245 -28.04 15.14 -1.45
C GLU A 245 -27.92 14.11 -2.59
N ALA A 246 -26.81 13.36 -2.64
CA ALA A 246 -26.68 12.28 -3.61
C ALA A 246 -27.81 11.23 -3.47
N LEU A 247 -28.21 10.88 -2.25
CA LEU A 247 -29.33 9.96 -2.03
C LEU A 247 -30.72 10.61 -2.24
N ILE A 248 -30.89 11.89 -1.95
CA ILE A 248 -32.15 12.64 -2.23
C ILE A 248 -32.37 12.72 -3.75
N ARG A 249 -31.31 13.03 -4.51
CA ARG A 249 -31.32 13.17 -5.97
C ARG A 249 -31.00 11.86 -6.70
N ARG A 250 -31.31 10.74 -6.07
CA ARG A 250 -31.01 9.41 -6.59
C ARG A 250 -31.45 9.21 -8.05
N ALA A 251 -32.68 9.57 -8.40
CA ALA A 251 -33.23 9.32 -9.73
C ALA A 251 -32.40 9.97 -10.86
N PRO A 252 -32.13 11.30 -10.89
CA PRO A 252 -31.30 11.88 -11.93
C PRO A 252 -29.83 11.43 -11.89
N LEU A 253 -29.28 11.12 -10.70
CA LEU A 253 -27.90 10.66 -10.59
C LEU A 253 -27.75 9.20 -11.01
N GLU A 254 -28.72 8.33 -10.79
CA GLU A 254 -28.74 6.97 -11.32
C GLU A 254 -28.92 6.95 -12.84
N GLU A 255 -29.69 7.88 -13.43
CA GLU A 255 -29.74 8.03 -14.89
C GLU A 255 -28.37 8.37 -15.47
N LYS A 256 -27.63 9.29 -14.83
CA LYS A 256 -26.24 9.59 -15.17
C LYS A 256 -25.34 8.36 -15.00
N TYR A 257 -25.52 7.61 -13.93
CA TYR A 257 -24.75 6.39 -13.67
C TYR A 257 -25.02 5.30 -14.68
N ALA A 258 -26.28 5.16 -15.12
CA ALA A 258 -26.64 4.23 -16.19
C ALA A 258 -25.97 4.61 -17.54
N ALA A 259 -25.97 5.90 -17.88
CA ALA A 259 -25.29 6.40 -19.09
C ALA A 259 -23.77 6.18 -19.00
N TYR A 260 -23.15 6.51 -17.86
CA TYR A 260 -21.72 6.28 -17.60
C TYR A 260 -21.35 4.81 -17.67
N ALA A 261 -22.16 3.94 -17.08
CA ALA A 261 -21.97 2.50 -17.12
C ALA A 261 -22.08 1.95 -18.55
N ALA A 262 -23.06 2.39 -19.32
CA ALA A 262 -23.23 1.98 -20.72
C ALA A 262 -22.03 2.41 -21.58
N GLU A 263 -21.54 3.64 -21.40
CA GLU A 263 -20.36 4.16 -22.13
C GLU A 263 -19.08 3.35 -21.83
N ASN A 264 -18.92 2.90 -20.59
CA ASN A 264 -17.73 2.17 -20.11
C ASN A 264 -17.89 0.65 -20.13
N GLY A 265 -19.05 0.12 -20.51
CA GLY A 265 -19.33 -1.32 -20.54
C GLY A 265 -19.40 -1.94 -19.15
N TYR A 266 -19.80 -1.18 -18.13
CA TYR A 266 -19.91 -1.66 -16.75
C TYR A 266 -21.17 -2.49 -16.55
N THR A 267 -21.04 -3.53 -15.72
CA THR A 267 -22.11 -4.42 -15.30
C THR A 267 -22.14 -4.53 -13.77
N PHE A 268 -23.26 -5.00 -13.20
CA PHE A 268 -23.49 -5.00 -11.75
C PHE A 268 -23.98 -6.34 -11.23
N THR A 269 -23.63 -7.43 -11.88
CA THR A 269 -24.09 -8.78 -11.54
C THR A 269 -23.68 -9.21 -10.13
N THR A 270 -22.48 -8.83 -9.71
CA THR A 270 -21.94 -9.18 -8.39
C THR A 270 -22.72 -8.51 -7.28
N VAL A 271 -22.92 -7.19 -7.37
CA VAL A 271 -23.67 -6.40 -6.38
C VAL A 271 -25.18 -6.66 -6.49
N GLY A 272 -25.66 -6.93 -7.69
CA GLY A 272 -27.04 -7.28 -8.03
C GLY A 272 -27.74 -6.30 -8.94
N THR A 273 -27.69 -5.00 -8.68
CA THR A 273 -28.34 -3.96 -9.50
C THR A 273 -27.50 -2.69 -9.56
N LEU A 274 -27.74 -1.86 -10.56
CA LEU A 274 -27.16 -0.53 -10.68
C LEU A 274 -27.52 0.36 -9.47
N ASP A 275 -28.78 0.36 -9.03
CA ASP A 275 -29.25 1.13 -7.85
C ASP A 275 -28.48 0.74 -6.58
N LYS A 276 -28.23 -0.57 -6.40
CA LYS A 276 -27.46 -1.04 -5.25
C LYS A 276 -25.97 -0.68 -5.35
N ALA A 277 -25.39 -0.71 -6.55
CA ALA A 277 -24.03 -0.26 -6.79
C ALA A 277 -23.88 1.25 -6.60
N TYR A 278 -24.87 2.04 -7.05
CA TYR A 278 -24.94 3.47 -6.83
C TYR A 278 -24.91 3.80 -5.32
N GLU A 279 -25.79 3.14 -4.55
CA GLU A 279 -25.81 3.36 -3.10
C GLU A 279 -24.50 2.94 -2.44
N ALA A 280 -23.87 1.85 -2.87
CA ALA A 280 -22.56 1.45 -2.32
C ALA A 280 -21.49 2.53 -2.54
N VAL A 281 -21.43 3.16 -3.73
CA VAL A 281 -20.54 4.28 -4.01
C VAL A 281 -20.82 5.47 -3.10
N VAL A 282 -22.09 5.81 -2.92
CA VAL A 282 -22.49 6.95 -2.08
C VAL A 282 -22.22 6.66 -0.60
N MET A 283 -22.48 5.44 -0.12
CA MET A 283 -22.24 5.07 1.29
C MET A 283 -20.74 5.08 1.63
N ASP A 284 -19.86 4.80 0.68
CA ASP A 284 -18.40 4.83 0.85
C ASP A 284 -17.83 6.27 0.90
N TYR A 285 -18.57 7.28 0.44
CA TYR A 285 -18.09 8.64 0.19
C TYR A 285 -17.35 9.28 1.37
N VAL A 286 -17.91 9.20 2.57
CA VAL A 286 -17.32 9.82 3.77
C VAL A 286 -16.08 9.05 4.21
N TRP A 287 -16.11 7.71 4.11
CA TRP A 287 -14.95 6.86 4.37
C TRP A 287 -13.80 7.17 3.41
N ALA A 288 -14.06 7.11 2.11
CA ALA A 288 -13.08 7.33 1.06
C ALA A 288 -12.42 8.72 1.16
N PHE A 289 -13.20 9.75 1.52
CA PHE A 289 -12.63 11.08 1.75
C PHE A 289 -11.55 11.04 2.84
N TRP A 290 -11.85 10.54 4.03
CA TRP A 290 -10.89 10.53 5.12
C TRP A 290 -9.73 9.57 4.89
N GLN A 291 -9.95 8.52 4.13
CA GLN A 291 -8.89 7.58 3.76
C GLN A 291 -7.86 8.24 2.82
N TYR A 292 -8.28 9.06 1.85
CA TYR A 292 -7.38 9.51 0.78
C TYR A 292 -7.22 11.03 0.65
N SER A 293 -8.12 11.82 1.24
CA SER A 293 -8.07 13.28 1.18
C SER A 293 -7.55 13.89 2.48
N LYS A 294 -7.36 15.19 2.48
CA LYS A 294 -6.92 15.97 3.64
C LYS A 294 -8.02 16.96 4.04
N VAL A 295 -7.96 17.47 5.27
CA VAL A 295 -8.88 18.53 5.72
C VAL A 295 -8.94 19.73 4.77
N ALA A 296 -7.80 20.09 4.16
CA ALA A 296 -7.74 21.19 3.20
C ALA A 296 -8.58 20.93 1.92
N ASP A 297 -8.76 19.67 1.54
CA ASP A 297 -9.51 19.29 0.33
C ASP A 297 -11.03 19.51 0.52
N CYS A 298 -11.51 19.72 1.77
CA CYS A 298 -12.89 20.12 2.06
C CYS A 298 -13.27 21.46 1.43
N ALA A 299 -12.29 22.29 1.07
CA ALA A 299 -12.53 23.54 0.36
C ALA A 299 -13.05 23.32 -1.08
N ALA A 300 -12.76 22.15 -1.68
CA ALA A 300 -13.24 21.80 -3.01
C ALA A 300 -14.65 21.19 -3.03
N LEU A 301 -15.21 20.85 -1.86
CA LEU A 301 -16.59 20.37 -1.75
C LEU A 301 -17.58 21.49 -2.01
N PRO A 302 -18.79 21.20 -2.54
CA PRO A 302 -19.87 22.17 -2.67
C PRO A 302 -20.06 22.96 -1.37
N ALA A 303 -20.12 24.28 -1.48
CA ALA A 303 -20.29 25.15 -0.30
C ALA A 303 -21.63 24.88 0.41
N ASP A 304 -22.68 24.65 -0.39
CA ASP A 304 -24.02 24.21 0.04
C ASP A 304 -24.51 23.14 -0.93
N ALA A 305 -24.52 21.89 -0.47
CA ALA A 305 -24.93 20.75 -1.29
C ALA A 305 -26.41 20.84 -1.73
N THR A 306 -27.27 21.56 -0.99
CA THR A 306 -28.69 21.68 -1.32
C THR A 306 -28.95 22.57 -2.53
N THR A 307 -28.05 23.51 -2.81
CA THR A 307 -28.10 24.42 -3.97
C THR A 307 -27.15 24.02 -5.11
N ALA A 308 -26.26 23.09 -4.86
CA ALA A 308 -25.37 22.55 -5.88
C ALA A 308 -26.16 21.86 -7.00
N THR A 309 -25.63 21.87 -8.21
CA THR A 309 -26.20 21.16 -9.37
C THR A 309 -26.00 19.65 -9.23
N ASP A 310 -26.79 18.86 -9.95
CA ASP A 310 -26.60 17.40 -10.02
C ASP A 310 -25.19 17.02 -10.57
N GLN A 311 -24.63 17.90 -11.43
CA GLN A 311 -23.26 17.70 -11.92
C GLN A 311 -22.21 17.89 -10.81
N GLU A 312 -22.33 18.93 -9.99
CA GLU A 312 -21.41 19.17 -8.88
C GLU A 312 -21.48 18.06 -7.81
N ILE A 313 -22.67 17.55 -7.51
CA ILE A 313 -22.84 16.40 -6.61
C ILE A 313 -22.19 15.15 -7.25
N TRP A 314 -22.47 14.90 -8.54
CA TRP A 314 -21.85 13.79 -9.28
C TRP A 314 -20.32 13.87 -9.25
N ASP A 315 -19.74 15.01 -9.63
CA ASP A 315 -18.30 15.21 -9.71
C ASP A 315 -17.63 15.04 -8.33
N SER A 316 -18.30 15.48 -7.28
CA SER A 316 -17.82 15.30 -5.91
C SER A 316 -17.79 13.82 -5.51
N VAL A 317 -18.86 13.07 -5.79
CA VAL A 317 -18.93 11.64 -5.46
C VAL A 317 -17.97 10.83 -6.31
N ASP A 318 -17.91 11.07 -7.63
CA ASP A 318 -17.00 10.38 -8.52
C ASP A 318 -15.52 10.66 -8.19
N GLY A 319 -15.20 11.92 -7.88
CA GLY A 319 -13.83 12.31 -7.52
C GLY A 319 -13.31 11.71 -6.21
N ILE A 320 -14.19 11.29 -5.32
CA ILE A 320 -13.84 10.74 -3.99
C ILE A 320 -14.03 9.22 -3.94
N SER A 321 -15.23 8.71 -4.27
CA SER A 321 -15.54 7.27 -4.20
C SER A 321 -15.31 6.54 -5.51
N GLY A 322 -15.60 7.19 -6.65
CA GLY A 322 -15.48 6.63 -8.00
C GLY A 322 -16.61 5.69 -8.39
N PHE A 323 -17.40 6.08 -9.42
CA PHE A 323 -18.53 5.28 -9.88
C PHE A 323 -18.15 3.95 -10.56
N SER A 324 -16.87 3.71 -10.85
CA SER A 324 -16.38 2.42 -11.34
C SER A 324 -16.15 1.38 -10.24
N ALA A 325 -16.06 1.79 -8.98
CA ALA A 325 -15.57 0.95 -7.87
C ALA A 325 -16.41 -0.32 -7.65
N TYR A 326 -17.72 -0.19 -7.70
CA TYR A 326 -18.66 -1.29 -7.43
C TYR A 326 -19.28 -1.90 -8.69
N ALA A 327 -18.77 -1.58 -9.88
CA ALA A 327 -19.02 -2.34 -11.09
C ALA A 327 -18.28 -3.69 -11.06
N ASP A 328 -18.79 -4.70 -11.80
CA ASP A 328 -18.13 -6.02 -11.86
C ASP A 328 -16.67 -5.93 -12.29
N GLN A 329 -16.34 -4.98 -13.18
CA GLN A 329 -14.98 -4.73 -13.69
C GLN A 329 -14.06 -4.22 -12.57
N GLY A 330 -14.50 -3.29 -11.75
CA GLY A 330 -13.78 -2.80 -10.56
C GLY A 330 -13.62 -3.91 -9.52
N LEU A 331 -14.72 -4.55 -9.14
CA LEU A 331 -14.74 -5.60 -8.12
C LEU A 331 -13.90 -6.83 -8.48
N SER A 332 -13.79 -7.18 -9.78
CA SER A 332 -13.07 -8.38 -10.21
C SER A 332 -11.60 -8.40 -9.78
N THR A 333 -10.96 -7.23 -9.75
CA THR A 333 -9.58 -7.05 -9.29
C THR A 333 -9.47 -7.26 -7.79
N TYR A 334 -10.49 -6.82 -7.03
CA TYR A 334 -10.49 -6.85 -5.56
C TYR A 334 -11.29 -8.02 -4.97
N THR A 335 -11.82 -8.92 -5.79
CA THR A 335 -12.48 -10.14 -5.30
C THR A 335 -11.65 -10.88 -4.22
N PRO A 336 -10.30 -11.05 -4.35
CA PRO A 336 -9.52 -11.69 -3.29
C PRO A 336 -9.50 -10.91 -1.97
N TYR A 337 -9.50 -9.57 -2.04
CA TYR A 337 -9.59 -8.73 -0.85
C TYR A 337 -10.93 -8.91 -0.15
N TYR A 338 -12.05 -8.71 -0.87
CA TYR A 338 -13.39 -8.85 -0.28
C TYR A 338 -13.67 -10.27 0.21
N TYR A 339 -13.11 -11.28 -0.47
CA TYR A 339 -13.17 -12.65 0.02
C TYR A 339 -12.51 -12.78 1.40
N GLN A 340 -11.29 -12.25 1.57
CA GLN A 340 -10.59 -12.30 2.86
C GLN A 340 -11.25 -11.42 3.91
N ALA A 341 -11.72 -10.22 3.56
CA ALA A 341 -12.48 -9.37 4.47
C ALA A 341 -13.71 -10.11 5.02
N GLY A 342 -14.49 -10.74 4.14
CA GLY A 342 -15.69 -11.51 4.52
C GLY A 342 -15.44 -12.92 5.07
N THR A 343 -14.18 -13.36 5.18
CA THR A 343 -13.87 -14.68 5.73
C THR A 343 -12.93 -14.65 6.93
N GLN A 344 -12.08 -13.61 7.05
CA GLN A 344 -11.07 -13.56 8.10
C GLN A 344 -10.81 -12.18 8.70
N LEU A 345 -10.75 -11.10 7.86
CA LEU A 345 -10.19 -9.82 8.28
C LEU A 345 -11.20 -8.89 8.95
N GLY A 346 -12.50 -9.08 8.67
CA GLY A 346 -13.55 -8.17 9.07
C GLY A 346 -13.76 -7.03 8.08
N SER A 347 -14.81 -6.28 8.30
CA SER A 347 -15.19 -5.09 7.51
C SER A 347 -16.12 -4.21 8.32
N PRO A 348 -15.74 -2.96 8.63
CA PRO A 348 -16.52 -2.08 9.49
C PRO A 348 -17.90 -1.73 8.91
N ASP A 349 -18.91 -1.65 9.80
CA ASP A 349 -20.24 -1.08 9.56
C ASP A 349 -20.39 0.21 10.37
N ILE A 350 -20.21 1.36 9.74
CA ILE A 350 -20.25 2.66 10.42
C ILE A 350 -21.66 3.23 10.47
N GLU A 351 -22.00 3.86 11.60
CA GLU A 351 -23.21 4.64 11.73
C GLU A 351 -23.17 5.90 10.85
N GLN A 352 -24.22 6.11 10.05
CA GLN A 352 -24.40 7.31 9.22
C GLN A 352 -25.76 7.97 9.53
N PRO A 353 -25.96 8.50 10.76
CA PRO A 353 -27.26 8.95 11.23
C PRO A 353 -27.83 10.14 10.45
N TRP A 354 -26.97 10.91 9.77
CA TRP A 354 -27.38 12.02 8.91
C TRP A 354 -28.17 11.57 7.67
N LEU A 355 -28.11 10.31 7.29
CA LEU A 355 -28.84 9.77 6.14
C LEU A 355 -30.31 9.45 6.49
N GLY A 356 -30.61 9.17 7.75
CA GLY A 356 -31.96 8.81 8.18
C GLY A 356 -32.51 7.61 7.41
N THR A 357 -33.61 7.80 6.69
CA THR A 357 -34.29 6.74 5.89
C THR A 357 -33.93 6.80 4.40
N LEU A 358 -32.93 7.54 3.98
CA LEU A 358 -32.56 7.70 2.57
C LEU A 358 -31.84 6.48 2.00
N SER A 359 -31.10 5.75 2.83
CA SER A 359 -30.47 4.47 2.44
C SER A 359 -31.54 3.40 2.25
N ARG A 360 -31.47 2.66 1.15
CA ARG A 360 -32.35 1.53 0.81
C ARG A 360 -31.79 0.18 1.22
N TYR A 361 -30.47 0.06 1.18
CA TYR A 361 -29.77 -1.20 1.34
C TYR A 361 -28.93 -1.27 2.62
N GLY A 362 -28.63 -0.11 3.24
CA GLY A 362 -27.80 -0.04 4.44
C GLY A 362 -26.39 -0.58 4.21
N TYR A 363 -25.82 -1.15 5.25
CA TYR A 363 -24.49 -1.75 5.19
C TYR A 363 -24.37 -2.82 4.12
N GLN A 364 -23.28 -2.75 3.37
CA GLN A 364 -22.97 -3.68 2.31
C GLN A 364 -21.77 -4.55 2.74
N PRO A 365 -22.02 -5.75 3.33
CA PRO A 365 -20.94 -6.63 3.77
C PRO A 365 -20.09 -7.13 2.60
N PRO A 366 -18.83 -7.50 2.81
CA PRO A 366 -17.91 -8.00 1.77
C PRO A 366 -18.50 -9.14 0.91
N ARG A 367 -19.44 -9.91 1.46
CA ARG A 367 -20.18 -10.95 0.72
C ARG A 367 -20.88 -10.40 -0.54
N ASN A 368 -21.29 -9.13 -0.53
CA ASN A 368 -21.96 -8.50 -1.66
C ASN A 368 -21.01 -8.13 -2.81
N PHE A 369 -19.72 -8.12 -2.56
CA PHE A 369 -18.66 -7.75 -3.50
C PHE A 369 -17.89 -8.97 -4.05
N VAL A 370 -18.33 -10.18 -3.72
CA VAL A 370 -17.74 -11.43 -4.21
C VAL A 370 -18.80 -12.22 -4.97
N PRO A 371 -18.47 -12.78 -6.17
CA PRO A 371 -19.40 -13.62 -6.93
C PRO A 371 -20.07 -14.70 -6.08
N ARG A 372 -21.38 -14.87 -6.23
CA ARG A 372 -22.18 -15.79 -5.38
C ARG A 372 -21.77 -17.27 -5.51
N SER A 373 -21.12 -17.63 -6.61
CA SER A 373 -20.56 -18.97 -6.82
C SER A 373 -19.37 -19.30 -5.91
N ILE A 374 -18.74 -18.30 -5.29
CA ILE A 374 -17.62 -18.48 -4.36
C ILE A 374 -18.18 -18.58 -2.94
N PRO A 375 -18.08 -19.74 -2.25
CA PRO A 375 -18.56 -19.87 -0.87
C PRO A 375 -17.70 -19.09 0.10
N MET A 376 -18.34 -18.46 1.09
CA MET A 376 -17.68 -17.68 2.14
C MET A 376 -18.25 -18.03 3.50
N THR A 377 -17.38 -18.21 4.50
CA THR A 377 -17.75 -18.41 5.92
C THR A 377 -16.77 -17.63 6.78
N PHE A 378 -17.26 -16.73 7.63
CA PHE A 378 -16.43 -15.89 8.49
C PHE A 378 -15.85 -16.68 9.66
N GLN A 379 -14.55 -16.53 9.88
CA GLN A 379 -13.76 -17.22 10.92
C GLN A 379 -13.45 -16.26 12.08
N ARG A 380 -14.38 -16.11 13.02
CA ARG A 380 -14.34 -15.13 14.13
C ARG A 380 -13.08 -15.16 15.02
N GLY A 381 -12.29 -16.23 14.99
CA GLY A 381 -11.13 -16.39 15.87
C GLY A 381 -9.81 -15.87 15.27
N VAL A 382 -9.75 -15.63 13.98
CA VAL A 382 -8.50 -15.37 13.26
C VAL A 382 -7.86 -14.05 13.69
N MET A 383 -8.60 -12.96 13.66
CA MET A 383 -8.06 -11.65 14.07
C MET A 383 -7.79 -11.57 15.59
N ARG A 384 -8.61 -12.23 16.40
CA ARG A 384 -8.36 -12.34 17.86
C ARG A 384 -7.05 -13.06 18.16
N ASP A 385 -6.70 -14.11 17.42
CA ASP A 385 -5.42 -14.82 17.55
C ASP A 385 -4.24 -13.92 17.20
N VAL A 386 -4.32 -13.19 16.09
CA VAL A 386 -3.27 -12.27 15.65
C VAL A 386 -3.10 -11.12 16.65
N ASP A 387 -4.18 -10.48 17.06
CA ASP A 387 -4.17 -9.38 18.04
C ASP A 387 -3.58 -9.82 19.40
N SER A 388 -4.04 -10.98 19.91
CA SER A 388 -3.50 -11.56 21.14
C SER A 388 -2.00 -11.82 21.01
N TRP A 389 -1.54 -12.32 19.86
CA TRP A 389 -0.12 -12.55 19.63
C TRP A 389 0.67 -11.24 19.59
N VAL A 390 0.18 -10.22 18.89
CA VAL A 390 0.83 -8.90 18.85
C VAL A 390 0.94 -8.32 20.25
N THR A 391 -0.12 -8.38 21.05
CA THR A 391 -0.15 -7.83 22.42
C THR A 391 0.80 -8.55 23.38
N HIS A 392 1.00 -9.87 23.22
CA HIS A 392 1.69 -10.67 24.23
C HIS A 392 3.06 -11.20 23.81
N HIS A 393 3.35 -11.28 22.50
CA HIS A 393 4.53 -12.00 21.98
C HIS A 393 5.34 -11.23 20.95
N ALA A 394 4.79 -10.18 20.36
CA ALA A 394 5.47 -9.43 19.28
C ALA A 394 6.82 -8.87 19.72
N THR A 395 7.80 -8.88 18.84
CA THR A 395 9.13 -8.32 19.07
C THR A 395 9.58 -7.53 17.85
N ARG A 396 10.06 -6.31 18.05
CA ARG A 396 10.55 -5.41 17.00
C ARG A 396 9.52 -5.17 15.91
N MET A 397 8.32 -4.78 16.33
CA MET A 397 7.25 -4.33 15.43
C MET A 397 7.01 -2.84 15.61
N MET A 398 6.96 -2.12 14.50
CA MET A 398 6.62 -0.72 14.43
C MET A 398 5.36 -0.54 13.60
N TYR A 399 4.39 0.16 14.16
CA TYR A 399 3.15 0.54 13.50
C TYR A 399 3.09 2.06 13.34
N VAL A 400 2.82 2.54 12.13
CA VAL A 400 2.67 3.97 11.82
C VAL A 400 1.28 4.21 11.26
N TYR A 401 0.49 5.08 11.90
CA TYR A 401 -0.88 5.40 11.55
C TYR A 401 -1.06 6.88 11.22
N GLY A 402 -2.08 7.20 10.43
CA GLY A 402 -2.52 8.56 10.20
C GLY A 402 -3.57 8.98 11.23
N GLN A 403 -3.48 10.21 11.74
CA GLN A 403 -4.46 10.74 12.69
C GLN A 403 -5.87 10.81 12.08
N ASN A 404 -5.97 11.07 10.79
CA ASN A 404 -7.24 11.21 10.06
C ASN A 404 -7.58 9.99 9.20
N ASP A 405 -6.88 8.88 9.39
CA ASP A 405 -7.14 7.63 8.68
C ASP A 405 -8.22 6.82 9.40
N PRO A 406 -9.38 6.53 8.77
CA PRO A 406 -10.43 5.74 9.39
C PRO A 406 -9.96 4.32 9.76
N TRP A 407 -9.08 3.73 8.98
CA TRP A 407 -8.53 2.40 9.27
C TRP A 407 -7.68 2.35 10.55
N GLY A 408 -7.21 3.50 11.02
CA GLY A 408 -6.51 3.64 12.30
C GLY A 408 -7.44 3.73 13.52
N ALA A 409 -8.78 3.70 13.34
CA ALA A 409 -9.74 3.67 14.45
C ALA A 409 -9.63 2.36 15.25
N GLU A 410 -9.47 1.25 14.55
CA GLU A 410 -9.04 -0.03 15.11
C GLU A 410 -7.67 -0.41 14.58
N ARG A 411 -6.69 -0.49 15.46
CA ARG A 411 -5.29 -0.63 15.13
C ARG A 411 -4.57 -1.68 15.96
N PHE A 412 -3.51 -2.26 15.42
CA PHE A 412 -2.61 -3.09 16.20
C PHE A 412 -1.95 -2.29 17.32
N GLY A 413 -1.88 -2.88 18.51
CA GLY A 413 -1.25 -2.29 19.68
C GLY A 413 -0.33 -3.28 20.39
N PRO A 414 1.01 -3.10 20.31
CA PRO A 414 1.93 -3.81 21.17
C PRO A 414 1.54 -3.62 22.62
N GLY A 415 1.43 -4.72 23.38
CA GLY A 415 1.05 -4.73 24.77
C GLY A 415 2.22 -5.00 25.71
N ARG A 416 1.94 -5.30 26.98
CA ARG A 416 2.97 -5.53 28.01
C ARG A 416 3.87 -6.74 27.73
N GLY A 417 3.43 -7.69 26.93
CA GLY A 417 4.22 -8.86 26.53
C GLY A 417 5.10 -8.60 25.30
N SER A 418 4.84 -7.54 24.55
CA SER A 418 5.63 -7.15 23.38
C SER A 418 6.97 -6.52 23.80
N ARG A 419 8.00 -6.68 22.96
CA ARG A 419 9.34 -6.17 23.23
C ARG A 419 9.85 -5.33 22.08
N ASP A 420 10.50 -4.19 22.39
CA ASP A 420 11.13 -3.32 21.40
C ASP A 420 10.16 -3.01 20.24
N SER A 421 8.89 -2.68 20.58
CA SER A 421 7.80 -2.48 19.62
C SER A 421 7.08 -1.17 19.90
N TYR A 422 6.65 -0.47 18.82
CA TYR A 422 6.25 0.93 18.89
C TYR A 422 4.99 1.18 18.05
N VAL A 423 4.22 2.20 18.45
CA VAL A 423 3.11 2.75 17.67
C VAL A 423 3.29 4.26 17.57
N TYR A 424 3.29 4.77 16.35
CA TYR A 424 3.36 6.20 16.06
C TYR A 424 2.12 6.66 15.31
N THR A 425 1.75 7.94 15.47
CA THR A 425 0.63 8.54 14.76
C THR A 425 1.06 9.85 14.11
N ALA A 426 1.05 9.89 12.77
CA ALA A 426 1.40 11.09 12.00
C ALA A 426 0.27 12.13 12.08
N PRO A 427 0.53 13.36 12.59
CA PRO A 427 -0.48 14.38 12.77
C PRO A 427 -1.11 14.81 11.45
N GLY A 428 -2.44 14.85 11.40
CA GLY A 428 -3.21 15.29 10.23
C GLY A 428 -3.09 14.40 8.99
N ALA A 429 -2.30 13.32 9.06
CA ALA A 429 -2.13 12.38 7.96
C ALA A 429 -3.35 11.44 7.81
N ASN A 430 -3.60 11.03 6.57
CA ASN A 430 -4.60 10.05 6.19
C ASN A 430 -3.96 8.65 6.03
N HIS A 431 -4.54 7.79 5.18
CA HIS A 431 -4.05 6.44 4.88
C HIS A 431 -2.66 6.40 4.18
N GLY A 432 -2.09 7.53 3.82
CA GLY A 432 -0.72 7.69 3.31
C GLY A 432 0.33 8.00 4.40
N ALA A 433 0.01 7.80 5.68
CA ALA A 433 0.93 8.08 6.79
C ALA A 433 2.22 7.23 6.69
N ASN A 434 3.35 7.86 7.00
CA ASN A 434 4.67 7.24 6.96
C ASN A 434 5.59 7.82 8.05
N VAL A 435 6.79 7.28 8.21
CA VAL A 435 7.77 7.75 9.21
C VAL A 435 8.19 9.19 8.96
N ALA A 436 8.35 9.59 7.69
CA ALA A 436 8.71 10.96 7.35
C ALA A 436 7.62 12.00 7.71
N GLY A 437 6.36 11.57 7.84
CA GLY A 437 5.21 12.40 8.23
C GLY A 437 4.99 12.52 9.75
N LEU A 438 5.77 11.85 10.58
CA LEU A 438 5.73 11.98 12.03
C LEU A 438 6.30 13.35 12.48
N VAL A 439 6.06 13.73 13.72
CA VAL A 439 6.77 14.87 14.31
C VAL A 439 8.28 14.59 14.32
N ALA A 440 9.09 15.64 14.25
CA ALA A 440 10.54 15.53 13.98
C ALA A 440 11.26 14.53 14.90
N ASP A 441 11.00 14.59 16.20
CA ASP A 441 11.66 13.73 17.18
C ASP A 441 11.22 12.25 17.02
N GLU A 442 9.94 11.99 16.81
CA GLU A 442 9.42 10.63 16.56
C GLU A 442 9.93 10.07 15.22
N SER A 443 10.00 10.91 14.17
CA SER A 443 10.55 10.53 12.87
C SER A 443 12.02 10.12 12.97
N ALA A 444 12.82 10.87 13.74
CA ALA A 444 14.22 10.56 13.99
C ALA A 444 14.36 9.26 14.83
N GLU A 445 13.56 9.10 15.89
CA GLU A 445 13.55 7.89 16.73
C GLU A 445 13.16 6.65 15.93
N ALA A 446 12.08 6.73 15.14
CA ALA A 446 11.63 5.65 14.29
C ALA A 446 12.68 5.27 13.25
N THR A 447 13.30 6.27 12.60
CA THR A 447 14.40 6.07 11.65
C THR A 447 15.61 5.39 12.31
N ALA A 448 16.04 5.87 13.49
CA ALA A 448 17.13 5.27 14.25
C ALA A 448 16.82 3.81 14.62
N THR A 449 15.60 3.54 15.02
CA THR A 449 15.13 2.20 15.37
C THR A 449 15.17 1.25 14.18
N ILE A 450 14.69 1.67 13.00
CA ILE A 450 14.75 0.88 11.76
C ILE A 450 16.20 0.59 11.37
N LEU A 451 17.09 1.59 11.43
CA LEU A 451 18.53 1.41 11.16
C LEU A 451 19.17 0.40 12.11
N ARG A 452 18.85 0.50 13.40
CA ARG A 452 19.34 -0.43 14.44
C ARG A 452 18.85 -1.86 14.18
N TRP A 453 17.57 -2.06 13.86
CA TRP A 453 17.03 -3.38 13.55
C TRP A 453 17.65 -4.00 12.29
N ALA A 454 17.95 -3.16 11.30
CA ALA A 454 18.63 -3.57 10.07
C ALA A 454 20.15 -3.80 10.23
N GLY A 455 20.73 -3.51 11.40
CA GLY A 455 22.16 -3.67 11.67
C GLY A 455 23.05 -2.71 10.84
N VAL A 456 22.54 -1.55 10.46
CA VAL A 456 23.26 -0.54 9.63
C VAL A 456 23.33 0.84 10.29
N THR A 457 23.34 0.88 11.61
CA THR A 457 23.35 2.14 12.38
C THR A 457 24.67 2.90 12.18
N PRO A 458 24.67 4.10 11.57
CA PRO A 458 25.86 4.95 11.50
C PRO A 458 26.33 5.37 12.90
N ALA A 459 27.64 5.56 13.08
CA ALA A 459 28.21 5.97 14.37
C ALA A 459 27.59 7.28 14.91
N ALA A 460 27.30 8.26 14.04
CA ALA A 460 26.63 9.50 14.42
C ALA A 460 25.22 9.26 15.00
N VAL A 461 24.45 8.34 14.43
CA VAL A 461 23.11 7.95 14.91
C VAL A 461 23.19 7.15 16.19
N ALA A 462 24.19 6.28 16.35
CA ALA A 462 24.43 5.55 17.59
C ALA A 462 24.77 6.48 18.76
N ALA A 463 25.47 7.59 18.49
CA ALA A 463 25.82 8.61 19.50
C ALA A 463 24.62 9.56 19.80
N ASP A 464 23.78 9.87 18.81
CA ASP A 464 22.67 10.80 18.92
C ASP A 464 21.53 10.39 17.97
N PRO A 465 20.54 9.64 18.45
CA PRO A 465 19.40 9.19 17.63
C PRO A 465 18.59 10.33 16.99
N ALA A 466 18.61 11.54 17.58
CA ALA A 466 17.93 12.70 17.00
C ALA A 466 18.54 13.18 15.66
N LYS A 467 19.71 12.65 15.29
CA LYS A 467 20.36 12.90 13.99
C LYS A 467 20.06 11.81 12.96
N ALA A 468 19.18 10.87 13.27
CA ALA A 468 18.84 9.82 12.34
C ALA A 468 18.13 10.36 11.10
N ALA A 469 18.63 9.94 9.95
CA ALA A 469 18.05 10.24 8.64
C ALA A 469 18.19 9.00 7.74
N PRO A 470 17.32 8.86 6.71
CA PRO A 470 17.48 7.82 5.71
C PRO A 470 18.87 7.81 5.07
N LEU A 471 19.46 6.62 4.92
CA LEU A 471 20.80 6.47 4.31
C LEU A 471 20.79 6.75 2.81
N ALA A 472 19.69 6.45 2.11
CA ALA A 472 19.53 6.81 0.71
C ALA A 472 18.75 8.12 0.57
N ARG A 473 19.14 8.93 -0.42
CA ARG A 473 18.41 10.14 -0.79
C ARG A 473 17.08 9.77 -1.43
N TYR A 474 16.08 10.66 -1.25
CA TYR A 474 14.79 10.54 -1.91
C TYR A 474 14.96 10.66 -3.43
N ASP A 475 14.37 9.72 -4.18
CA ASP A 475 14.32 9.69 -5.64
C ASP A 475 12.86 9.51 -6.08
N THR A 476 12.30 10.56 -6.70
CA THR A 476 10.89 10.55 -7.13
C THR A 476 10.54 9.43 -8.11
N ARG A 477 11.53 8.84 -8.79
CA ARG A 477 11.33 7.72 -9.71
C ARG A 477 11.19 6.38 -8.99
N LEU A 478 11.70 6.27 -7.77
CA LEU A 478 11.68 5.04 -6.95
C LEU A 478 10.78 5.16 -5.72
N ASP A 479 10.74 6.33 -5.08
CA ASP A 479 10.05 6.54 -3.79
C ASP A 479 8.61 7.04 -4.00
N HIS A 480 7.87 6.40 -4.93
CA HIS A 480 6.50 6.80 -5.30
C HIS A 480 5.44 5.82 -4.76
N GLN A 481 5.79 4.94 -3.82
CA GLN A 481 4.84 3.99 -3.24
C GLN A 481 3.69 4.70 -2.52
N ASP A 482 3.95 5.82 -1.85
CA ASP A 482 2.91 6.66 -1.25
C ASP A 482 1.93 7.19 -2.30
N ALA A 483 2.42 7.47 -3.52
CA ALA A 483 1.57 7.82 -4.66
C ALA A 483 0.80 6.63 -5.25
N GLN A 484 1.23 5.39 -5.02
CA GLN A 484 0.49 4.19 -5.44
C GLN A 484 -0.68 3.90 -4.49
N LEU A 485 -0.51 4.05 -3.19
CA LEU A 485 -1.61 4.02 -2.22
C LEU A 485 -2.66 5.10 -2.56
N ASN A 486 -2.22 6.28 -2.99
CA ASN A 486 -3.10 7.36 -3.44
C ASN A 486 -3.69 7.15 -4.86
N ARG A 487 -3.09 6.32 -5.72
CA ARG A 487 -3.67 5.97 -7.04
C ARG A 487 -4.69 4.84 -6.97
N GLN A 488 -4.74 4.10 -5.90
CA GLN A 488 -5.83 3.17 -5.62
C GLN A 488 -7.16 3.91 -5.35
N ARG A 489 -7.17 5.26 -5.44
CA ARG A 489 -8.36 6.12 -5.37
C ARG A 489 -9.50 5.75 -6.31
N THR A 490 -9.23 5.09 -7.42
CA THR A 490 -10.26 4.65 -8.38
C THR A 490 -10.69 3.20 -8.17
N LEU A 491 -10.16 2.54 -7.16
CA LEU A 491 -10.32 1.12 -6.93
C LEU A 491 -10.34 0.88 -5.41
N HIS A 492 -11.39 1.34 -4.73
CA HIS A 492 -11.55 1.12 -3.30
C HIS A 492 -11.72 -0.36 -2.99
N PRO A 493 -10.94 -0.90 -2.06
CA PRO A 493 -11.30 -2.15 -1.43
C PRO A 493 -12.49 -1.96 -0.50
#